data_4bc18c01978f1452d606d8ee431aa69b
#
_entry.id   4bc18c01978f1452d606d8ee431aa69b
#
_cell.length_a   1.000
_cell.length_b   1.000
_cell.length_c   1.000
_cell.angle_alpha   90.00
_cell.angle_beta   90.00
_cell.angle_gamma   90.00
#
_symmetry.space_group_name_H-M   'P 1'
#
loop_
_entity.id
_entity.type
_entity.pdbx_description
1 polymer ?
#
loop_
_entity_poly.entity_id
_entity_poly.type
_entity_poly.pdbx_seq_one_letter_code
_entity_poly.pdbx_strand_id
1 'polypeptide(L)'
;GLQLPYAEVLWREGDDGGEPLLPRPLVQALQLNGGAAHGADPRDHRTITPQPTLPPQAHGSELPVQRLSASAYEDLRRCPYRFFALRQLGLKEADELEDEVDKRDFGLWLHAVLKIFHEALAADVTLGDGLAARLALMEQAAAEATRAAGLPDAAFLPFAAAWPQVRDGYLQWLAEHEATGARFGWAERWQELPLGSITLVGQIDRLDQLADGSTLVMDYKTESIGTTQGRVKTPTEDTQLAFYAALQPDDTLQAAYVNVGEKGGTKTVLQPDVVDVRDVLITGIRHDMERITSGAAMAAAVRLAETPEM
;
A
#
# COMPACT_ATOMS: atom_id res chain seq x y z
N GLY A 1 17.34 -16.40 -40.68
CA GLY A 1 18.36 -17.20 -40.34
C GLY A 1 18.33 -18.72 -40.43
N LEU A 2 17.76 -19.37 -41.46
CA LEU A 2 17.85 -20.82 -41.67
C LEU A 2 18.85 -21.15 -42.81
N GLN A 3 20.00 -20.51 -42.83
CA GLN A 3 21.08 -20.81 -43.79
C GLN A 3 22.16 -21.74 -43.20
N LEU A 4 21.89 -22.35 -42.06
CA LEU A 4 22.77 -23.33 -41.45
C LEU A 4 22.49 -24.71 -42.07
N PRO A 5 23.54 -25.54 -42.32
CA PRO A 5 23.40 -26.89 -42.89
C PRO A 5 22.60 -27.85 -41.95
N TYR A 6 22.44 -27.46 -40.71
CA TYR A 6 21.65 -28.16 -39.69
C TYR A 6 20.97 -27.14 -38.79
N ALA A 7 19.65 -27.30 -38.54
CA ALA A 7 18.90 -26.52 -37.62
C ALA A 7 17.94 -27.41 -36.81
N GLU A 8 17.96 -27.27 -35.52
CA GLU A 8 17.07 -27.93 -34.60
C GLU A 8 16.06 -26.94 -34.04
N VAL A 9 14.79 -27.29 -34.05
CA VAL A 9 13.72 -26.45 -33.54
C VAL A 9 12.99 -27.21 -32.45
N LEU A 10 13.09 -26.69 -31.26
CA LEU A 10 12.39 -27.22 -30.07
C LEU A 10 11.10 -26.42 -29.84
N TRP A 11 10.02 -27.10 -29.55
CA TRP A 11 8.79 -26.46 -29.11
C TRP A 11 8.11 -27.29 -28.00
N ARG A 12 7.25 -26.66 -27.28
CA ARG A 12 6.51 -27.25 -26.19
C ARG A 12 5.16 -27.75 -26.70
N GLU A 13 4.78 -28.99 -26.42
CA GLU A 13 3.51 -29.57 -26.86
C GLU A 13 2.33 -29.22 -25.95
N GLY A 14 2.59 -28.79 -24.72
CA GLY A 14 1.60 -28.36 -23.75
C GLY A 14 2.09 -27.23 -22.86
N ASP A 15 1.18 -26.48 -22.26
CA ASP A 15 1.47 -25.51 -21.22
C ASP A 15 1.66 -26.16 -19.84
N ASP A 16 1.84 -25.37 -18.78
CA ASP A 16 2.01 -25.88 -17.42
C ASP A 16 0.70 -26.45 -16.84
N GLY A 17 -0.46 -26.15 -17.42
CA GLY A 17 -1.77 -26.70 -17.11
C GLY A 17 -2.10 -27.98 -17.89
N GLY A 18 -1.21 -28.42 -18.82
CA GLY A 18 -1.42 -29.59 -19.66
C GLY A 18 -2.27 -29.34 -20.91
N GLU A 19 -2.64 -28.08 -21.19
CA GLU A 19 -3.35 -27.73 -22.42
C GLU A 19 -2.41 -27.82 -23.65
N PRO A 20 -2.87 -28.40 -24.78
CA PRO A 20 -2.04 -28.58 -25.96
C PRO A 20 -1.70 -27.24 -26.62
N LEU A 21 -0.43 -27.00 -26.86
CA LEU A 21 0.07 -25.83 -27.57
C LEU A 21 0.32 -26.15 -29.04
N LEU A 22 -0.19 -25.31 -29.92
CA LEU A 22 0.10 -25.43 -31.35
C LEU A 22 1.48 -24.89 -31.65
N PRO A 23 2.30 -25.61 -32.48
CA PRO A 23 3.57 -25.09 -32.91
C PRO A 23 3.41 -23.80 -33.74
N ARG A 24 4.41 -22.93 -33.72
CA ARG A 24 4.37 -21.68 -34.49
C ARG A 24 4.23 -21.97 -36.00
N PRO A 25 3.65 -21.05 -36.78
CA PRO A 25 3.35 -21.26 -38.20
C PRO A 25 4.55 -21.75 -39.04
N LEU A 26 5.77 -21.32 -38.72
CA LEU A 26 6.98 -21.79 -39.38
C LEU A 26 7.22 -23.31 -39.16
N VAL A 27 7.01 -23.78 -37.94
CA VAL A 27 7.16 -25.22 -37.62
C VAL A 27 6.07 -26.03 -38.29
N GLN A 28 4.82 -25.54 -38.28
CA GLN A 28 3.72 -26.19 -39.00
C GLN A 28 3.99 -26.28 -40.50
N ALA A 29 4.51 -25.22 -41.12
CA ALA A 29 4.90 -25.24 -42.53
C ALA A 29 6.00 -26.22 -42.84
N LEU A 30 7.02 -26.36 -41.98
CA LEU A 30 8.06 -27.35 -42.09
C LEU A 30 7.53 -28.78 -41.96
N GLN A 31 6.63 -29.02 -41.04
CA GLN A 31 5.95 -30.33 -40.85
C GLN A 31 5.12 -30.72 -42.10
N LEU A 32 4.32 -29.77 -42.63
CA LEU A 32 3.51 -29.99 -43.82
C LEU A 32 4.36 -30.26 -45.07
N ASN A 33 5.57 -29.70 -45.16
CA ASN A 33 6.49 -29.95 -46.29
C ASN A 33 7.36 -31.18 -46.09
N GLY A 34 7.10 -32.01 -45.10
CA GLY A 34 7.85 -33.24 -44.84
C GLY A 34 9.30 -33.03 -44.36
N GLY A 35 9.63 -31.79 -43.97
CA GLY A 35 10.99 -31.41 -43.59
C GLY A 35 11.29 -31.50 -42.09
N ALA A 36 10.32 -31.88 -41.23
CA ALA A 36 10.52 -31.99 -39.79
C ALA A 36 10.51 -33.47 -39.36
N ALA A 37 11.66 -33.99 -38.98
CA ALA A 37 11.73 -35.25 -38.27
C ALA A 37 11.52 -34.99 -36.77
N HIS A 38 10.59 -35.73 -36.13
CA HIS A 38 10.51 -35.77 -34.67
C HIS A 38 11.72 -36.55 -34.14
N GLY A 39 12.70 -35.82 -33.61
CA GLY A 39 13.77 -36.43 -32.82
C GLY A 39 13.32 -36.73 -31.40
N ALA A 40 13.99 -37.64 -30.74
CA ALA A 40 13.83 -37.80 -29.30
C ALA A 40 14.19 -36.48 -28.57
N ASP A 41 13.46 -36.15 -27.54
CA ASP A 41 13.80 -34.98 -26.71
C ASP A 41 15.22 -35.16 -26.15
N PRO A 42 16.17 -34.27 -26.51
CA PRO A 42 17.58 -34.41 -26.09
C PRO A 42 17.78 -34.07 -24.61
N ARG A 43 16.75 -33.63 -23.92
CA ARG A 43 16.84 -33.28 -22.48
C ARG A 43 16.87 -34.54 -21.64
N ASP A 44 17.83 -34.60 -20.72
CA ASP A 44 17.84 -35.64 -19.68
C ASP A 44 16.67 -35.46 -18.73
N HIS A 45 15.79 -36.43 -18.68
CA HIS A 45 14.72 -36.48 -17.69
C HIS A 45 15.28 -36.89 -16.33
N ARG A 46 15.42 -35.95 -15.44
CA ARG A 46 15.82 -36.22 -14.07
C ARG A 46 14.60 -36.26 -13.17
N THR A 47 14.25 -37.41 -12.64
CA THR A 47 13.25 -37.55 -11.63
C THR A 47 13.81 -37.04 -10.32
N ILE A 48 13.29 -35.90 -9.83
CA ILE A 48 13.61 -35.37 -8.51
C ILE A 48 12.53 -35.81 -7.55
N THR A 49 12.93 -36.56 -6.52
CA THR A 49 12.01 -36.89 -5.43
C THR A 49 11.76 -35.62 -4.63
N PRO A 50 10.50 -35.14 -4.54
CA PRO A 50 10.17 -33.97 -3.73
C PRO A 50 10.58 -34.22 -2.28
N GLN A 51 11.30 -33.29 -1.71
CA GLN A 51 11.60 -33.31 -0.28
C GLN A 51 10.81 -32.17 0.39
N PRO A 52 10.31 -32.39 1.62
CA PRO A 52 9.67 -31.33 2.36
C PRO A 52 10.65 -30.16 2.51
N THR A 53 10.23 -28.98 2.06
CA THR A 53 10.97 -27.75 2.30
C THR A 53 10.53 -27.15 3.61
N LEU A 54 11.48 -26.88 4.49
CA LEU A 54 11.21 -26.08 5.68
C LEU A 54 11.03 -24.61 5.24
N PRO A 55 10.11 -23.88 5.92
CA PRO A 55 10.00 -22.46 5.70
C PRO A 55 11.35 -21.77 5.86
N PRO A 56 11.71 -20.83 4.97
CA PRO A 56 12.98 -20.13 5.11
C PRO A 56 13.02 -19.35 6.44
N GLN A 57 14.17 -19.38 7.08
CA GLN A 57 14.46 -18.65 8.30
C GLN A 57 15.68 -17.77 8.09
N ALA A 58 15.68 -16.63 8.74
CA ALA A 58 16.80 -15.70 8.73
C ALA A 58 17.09 -15.22 10.17
N HIS A 59 18.26 -14.64 10.36
CA HIS A 59 18.65 -14.00 11.61
C HIS A 59 19.11 -12.59 11.29
N GLY A 60 18.41 -11.60 11.81
CA GLY A 60 18.62 -10.19 11.51
C GLY A 60 19.46 -9.41 12.54
N SER A 61 20.06 -10.09 13.53
CA SER A 61 20.77 -9.43 14.63
C SER A 61 21.96 -8.57 14.21
N GLU A 62 22.62 -8.92 13.11
CA GLU A 62 23.76 -8.16 12.57
C GLU A 62 23.33 -7.02 11.62
N LEU A 63 22.05 -6.93 11.32
CA LEU A 63 21.47 -5.91 10.44
C LEU A 63 20.55 -4.98 11.27
N PRO A 64 21.10 -3.96 11.96
CA PRO A 64 20.33 -3.18 12.90
C PRO A 64 19.22 -2.38 12.20
N VAL A 65 18.03 -2.43 12.78
CA VAL A 65 16.91 -1.58 12.37
C VAL A 65 17.12 -0.21 13.01
N GLN A 66 17.31 0.82 12.20
CA GLN A 66 17.46 2.19 12.68
C GLN A 66 16.16 2.97 12.64
N ARG A 67 15.35 2.73 11.61
CA ARG A 67 14.10 3.45 11.35
C ARG A 67 12.99 2.44 11.08
N LEU A 68 11.83 2.66 11.69
CA LEU A 68 10.68 1.77 11.57
C LEU A 68 9.45 2.59 11.18
N SER A 69 8.83 2.26 10.05
CA SER A 69 7.55 2.82 9.62
C SER A 69 6.38 1.89 9.96
N ALA A 70 5.15 2.39 9.90
CA ALA A 70 3.94 1.58 10.07
C ALA A 70 3.93 0.37 9.14
N SER A 71 4.21 0.58 7.84
CA SER A 71 4.26 -0.51 6.85
C SER A 71 5.38 -1.51 7.11
N ALA A 72 6.53 -1.04 7.60
CA ALA A 72 7.63 -1.93 7.96
C ALA A 72 7.29 -2.80 9.18
N TYR A 73 6.63 -2.22 10.18
CA TYR A 73 6.17 -3.00 11.33
C TYR A 73 5.06 -4.00 10.95
N GLU A 74 4.19 -3.62 10.04
CA GLU A 74 3.20 -4.53 9.46
C GLU A 74 3.85 -5.72 8.75
N ASP A 75 4.90 -5.48 7.93
CA ASP A 75 5.67 -6.56 7.31
C ASP A 75 6.24 -7.52 8.36
N LEU A 76 6.80 -6.98 9.47
CA LEU A 76 7.34 -7.81 10.56
C LEU A 76 6.27 -8.69 11.20
N ARG A 77 5.12 -8.12 11.51
CA ARG A 77 4.01 -8.82 12.17
C ARG A 77 3.39 -9.91 11.29
N ARG A 78 3.23 -9.63 10.00
CA ARG A 78 2.67 -10.58 9.04
C ARG A 78 3.63 -11.69 8.67
N CYS A 79 4.92 -11.35 8.48
CA CYS A 79 5.94 -12.30 8.07
C CYS A 79 7.33 -11.77 8.45
N PRO A 80 7.94 -12.23 9.55
CA PRO A 80 9.28 -11.79 9.94
C PRO A 80 10.33 -11.94 8.84
N TYR A 81 10.25 -13.01 8.03
CA TYR A 81 11.15 -13.18 6.88
C TYR A 81 10.97 -12.10 5.81
N ARG A 82 9.72 -11.67 5.55
CA ARG A 82 9.44 -10.56 4.63
C ARG A 82 10.07 -9.25 5.14
N PHE A 83 9.95 -8.97 6.42
CA PHE A 83 10.62 -7.82 7.03
C PHE A 83 12.12 -7.89 6.87
N PHE A 84 12.74 -9.04 7.17
CA PHE A 84 14.17 -9.26 6.96
C PHE A 84 14.58 -8.96 5.52
N ALA A 85 13.88 -9.54 4.55
CA ALA A 85 14.20 -9.36 3.14
C ALA A 85 14.04 -7.91 2.67
N LEU A 86 12.88 -7.29 2.95
CA LEU A 86 12.56 -5.96 2.43
C LEU A 86 13.19 -4.82 3.24
N ARG A 87 13.29 -4.96 4.58
CA ARG A 87 13.65 -3.85 5.45
C ARG A 87 15.07 -3.92 5.99
N GLN A 88 15.60 -5.12 6.23
CA GLN A 88 16.98 -5.29 6.69
C GLN A 88 17.95 -5.50 5.53
N LEU A 89 17.63 -6.35 4.56
CA LEU A 89 18.45 -6.54 3.35
C LEU A 89 18.21 -5.47 2.27
N GLY A 90 17.11 -4.73 2.33
CA GLY A 90 16.77 -3.71 1.34
C GLY A 90 16.41 -4.27 -0.04
N LEU A 91 15.97 -5.53 -0.10
CA LEU A 91 15.50 -6.11 -1.36
C LEU A 91 14.25 -5.38 -1.81
N LYS A 92 14.18 -5.09 -3.09
CA LYS A 92 13.00 -4.49 -3.73
C LYS A 92 12.46 -5.45 -4.76
N GLU A 93 11.15 -5.56 -4.81
CA GLU A 93 10.47 -6.17 -5.94
C GLU A 93 10.71 -5.28 -7.16
N ALA A 94 10.99 -5.87 -8.31
CA ALA A 94 11.10 -5.09 -9.53
C ALA A 94 9.71 -4.51 -9.83
N ASP A 95 9.66 -3.20 -10.09
CA ASP A 95 8.41 -2.57 -10.51
C ASP A 95 8.00 -3.21 -11.85
N GLU A 96 6.82 -3.82 -11.89
CA GLU A 96 6.19 -4.18 -13.16
C GLU A 96 5.92 -2.88 -13.93
N LEU A 97 6.24 -2.88 -15.21
CA LEU A 97 5.89 -1.76 -16.09
C LEU A 97 4.37 -1.82 -16.35
N GLU A 98 3.59 -1.36 -15.37
CA GLU A 98 2.16 -1.19 -15.53
C GLU A 98 1.91 0.14 -16.26
N ASP A 99 1.38 0.05 -17.48
CA ASP A 99 0.98 1.22 -18.28
C ASP A 99 -0.39 1.79 -17.85
N GLU A 100 -1.08 1.15 -16.92
CA GLU A 100 -2.44 1.55 -16.51
C GLU A 100 -2.43 2.14 -15.09
N VAL A 101 -3.08 3.30 -14.95
CA VAL A 101 -3.29 3.96 -13.66
C VAL A 101 -4.24 3.13 -12.80
N ASP A 102 -3.81 2.75 -11.62
CA ASP A 102 -4.54 1.88 -10.71
C ASP A 102 -5.20 2.63 -9.53
N LYS A 103 -5.82 1.88 -8.62
CA LYS A 103 -6.44 2.46 -7.40
C LYS A 103 -5.44 3.07 -6.44
N ARG A 104 -4.20 2.61 -6.46
CA ARG A 104 -3.13 3.14 -5.62
C ARG A 104 -2.73 4.53 -6.11
N ASP A 105 -2.61 4.70 -7.43
CA ASP A 105 -2.30 5.99 -8.04
C ASP A 105 -3.39 7.02 -7.75
N PHE A 106 -4.67 6.60 -7.81
CA PHE A 106 -5.77 7.45 -7.38
C PHE A 106 -5.65 7.88 -5.92
N GLY A 107 -5.31 6.95 -5.02
CA GLY A 107 -5.07 7.26 -3.61
C GLY A 107 -3.97 8.31 -3.44
N LEU A 108 -2.81 8.10 -4.05
CA LEU A 108 -1.68 9.03 -4.00
C LEU A 108 -2.03 10.40 -4.57
N TRP A 109 -2.71 10.44 -5.70
CA TRP A 109 -3.21 11.67 -6.30
C TRP A 109 -4.17 12.41 -5.37
N LEU A 110 -5.14 11.71 -4.77
CA LEU A 110 -6.11 12.31 -3.85
C LEU A 110 -5.42 12.92 -2.62
N HIS A 111 -4.46 12.23 -2.01
CA HIS A 111 -3.67 12.76 -0.91
C HIS A 111 -2.96 14.06 -1.31
N ALA A 112 -2.35 14.11 -2.49
CA ALA A 112 -1.72 15.31 -3.01
C ALA A 112 -2.73 16.46 -3.22
N VAL A 113 -3.91 16.18 -3.77
CA VAL A 113 -4.99 17.16 -3.92
C VAL A 113 -5.41 17.74 -2.56
N LEU A 114 -5.68 16.87 -1.59
CA LEU A 114 -6.15 17.30 -0.27
C LEU A 114 -5.07 18.11 0.47
N LYS A 115 -3.81 17.71 0.35
CA LYS A 115 -2.69 18.50 0.88
C LYS A 115 -2.67 19.91 0.30
N ILE A 116 -2.60 20.04 -1.04
CA ILE A 116 -2.54 21.35 -1.73
C ILE A 116 -3.73 22.20 -1.34
N PHE A 117 -4.94 21.62 -1.34
CA PHE A 117 -6.16 22.31 -0.95
C PHE A 117 -6.10 22.87 0.47
N HIS A 118 -5.75 22.05 1.45
CA HIS A 118 -5.73 22.47 2.85
C HIS A 118 -4.61 23.48 3.16
N GLU A 119 -3.44 23.31 2.58
CA GLU A 119 -2.33 24.27 2.72
C GLU A 119 -2.70 25.63 2.13
N ALA A 120 -3.34 25.65 0.95
CA ALA A 120 -3.80 26.89 0.33
C ALA A 120 -4.93 27.54 1.12
N LEU A 121 -5.91 26.76 1.62
CA LEU A 121 -7.00 27.27 2.45
C LEU A 121 -6.49 27.86 3.77
N ALA A 122 -5.48 27.26 4.39
CA ALA A 122 -4.86 27.75 5.61
C ALA A 122 -3.99 29.02 5.39
N ALA A 123 -3.40 29.17 4.19
CA ALA A 123 -2.59 30.32 3.84
C ALA A 123 -3.41 31.57 3.53
N ASP A 124 -4.66 31.42 3.08
CA ASP A 124 -5.54 32.54 2.71
C ASP A 124 -6.86 32.52 3.49
N VAL A 125 -6.86 33.21 4.64
CA VAL A 125 -8.04 33.35 5.49
C VAL A 125 -9.20 34.12 4.83
N THR A 126 -8.97 34.76 3.67
CA THR A 126 -10.01 35.49 2.94
C THR A 126 -10.90 34.57 2.11
N LEU A 127 -10.43 33.32 1.83
CA LEU A 127 -11.23 32.29 1.13
C LEU A 127 -12.44 31.81 1.95
N GLY A 128 -12.40 32.01 3.27
CA GLY A 128 -13.54 31.84 4.16
C GLY A 128 -14.29 30.52 4.03
N ASP A 129 -15.58 30.54 4.45
CA ASP A 129 -16.47 29.39 4.40
C ASP A 129 -17.27 29.28 3.10
N GLY A 130 -16.95 30.13 2.11
CA GLY A 130 -17.71 30.21 0.85
C GLY A 130 -17.53 28.95 0.00
N LEU A 131 -18.61 28.17 -0.18
CA LEU A 131 -18.60 26.93 -0.95
C LEU A 131 -18.02 27.12 -2.37
N ALA A 132 -18.38 28.21 -3.06
CA ALA A 132 -17.90 28.49 -4.42
C ALA A 132 -16.37 28.70 -4.46
N ALA A 133 -15.81 29.41 -3.49
CA ALA A 133 -14.37 29.62 -3.38
C ALA A 133 -13.65 28.31 -3.07
N ARG A 134 -14.17 27.49 -2.16
CA ARG A 134 -13.63 26.16 -1.81
C ARG A 134 -13.69 25.19 -3.00
N LEU A 135 -14.77 25.21 -3.77
CA LEU A 135 -14.88 24.43 -5.02
C LEU A 135 -13.79 24.83 -6.03
N ALA A 136 -13.64 26.14 -6.27
CA ALA A 136 -12.62 26.63 -7.19
C ALA A 136 -11.20 26.26 -6.73
N LEU A 137 -10.91 26.39 -5.45
CA LEU A 137 -9.62 26.01 -4.87
C LEU A 137 -9.35 24.50 -4.99
N MET A 138 -10.38 23.67 -4.76
CA MET A 138 -10.26 22.22 -4.89
C MET A 138 -10.00 21.78 -6.33
N GLU A 139 -10.63 22.42 -7.32
CA GLU A 139 -10.35 22.21 -8.75
C GLU A 139 -8.93 22.63 -9.13
N GLN A 140 -8.46 23.74 -8.59
CA GLN A 140 -7.08 24.19 -8.79
C GLN A 140 -6.08 23.19 -8.19
N ALA A 141 -6.33 22.70 -6.98
CA ALA A 141 -5.51 21.69 -6.32
C ALA A 141 -5.47 20.37 -7.12
N ALA A 142 -6.62 19.94 -7.64
CA ALA A 142 -6.71 18.75 -8.50
C ALA A 142 -5.89 18.90 -9.79
N ALA A 143 -6.01 20.05 -10.46
CA ALA A 143 -5.23 20.35 -11.66
C ALA A 143 -3.72 20.40 -11.39
N GLU A 144 -3.31 20.92 -10.24
CA GLU A 144 -1.91 20.96 -9.84
C GLU A 144 -1.36 19.56 -9.52
N ALA A 145 -2.08 18.77 -8.73
CA ALA A 145 -1.72 17.39 -8.40
C ALA A 145 -1.60 16.52 -9.67
N THR A 146 -2.53 16.66 -10.61
CA THR A 146 -2.50 15.94 -11.90
C THR A 146 -1.25 16.28 -12.70
N ARG A 147 -0.91 17.56 -12.80
CA ARG A 147 0.31 17.99 -13.48
C ARG A 147 1.58 17.49 -12.81
N ALA A 148 1.60 17.53 -11.48
CA ALA A 148 2.75 17.06 -10.69
C ALA A 148 2.96 15.53 -10.79
N ALA A 149 1.88 14.77 -10.87
CA ALA A 149 1.92 13.32 -11.08
C ALA A 149 2.35 12.91 -12.49
N GLY A 150 2.35 13.84 -13.46
CA GLY A 150 2.71 13.55 -14.86
C GLY A 150 1.73 12.59 -15.56
N LEU A 151 0.50 12.46 -15.03
CA LEU A 151 -0.50 11.56 -15.57
C LEU A 151 -1.06 12.10 -16.90
N PRO A 152 -1.06 11.31 -17.98
CA PRO A 152 -1.69 11.70 -19.24
C PRO A 152 -3.21 11.73 -19.05
N ASP A 153 -3.88 12.70 -19.70
CA ASP A 153 -5.33 12.91 -19.59
C ASP A 153 -6.14 11.64 -19.84
N ALA A 154 -5.72 10.82 -20.80
CA ALA A 154 -6.42 9.57 -21.15
C ALA A 154 -6.34 8.50 -20.03
N ALA A 155 -5.21 8.41 -19.33
CA ALA A 155 -5.03 7.46 -18.23
C ALA A 155 -5.82 7.88 -16.98
N PHE A 156 -6.07 9.17 -16.83
CA PHE A 156 -6.80 9.74 -15.68
C PHE A 156 -8.33 9.75 -15.85
N LEU A 157 -8.86 9.44 -17.06
CA LEU A 157 -10.29 9.48 -17.34
C LEU A 157 -11.20 8.75 -16.33
N PRO A 158 -10.88 7.53 -15.84
CA PRO A 158 -11.73 6.85 -14.86
C PRO A 158 -11.90 7.64 -13.56
N PHE A 159 -10.85 8.30 -13.11
CA PHE A 159 -10.85 9.10 -11.86
C PHE A 159 -11.49 10.48 -12.09
N ALA A 160 -11.28 11.08 -13.26
CA ALA A 160 -11.92 12.33 -13.65
C ALA A 160 -13.45 12.23 -13.64
N ALA A 161 -14.01 11.07 -14.02
CA ALA A 161 -15.45 10.85 -14.00
C ALA A 161 -16.02 10.77 -12.55
N ALA A 162 -15.27 10.21 -11.60
CA ALA A 162 -15.68 10.12 -10.21
C ALA A 162 -15.40 11.41 -9.41
N TRP A 163 -14.45 12.22 -9.86
CA TRP A 163 -13.94 13.37 -9.13
C TRP A 163 -15.00 14.37 -8.65
N PRO A 164 -15.98 14.83 -9.47
CA PRO A 164 -16.97 15.79 -8.99
C PRO A 164 -17.73 15.30 -7.76
N GLN A 165 -18.08 14.01 -7.72
CA GLN A 165 -18.81 13.42 -6.59
C GLN A 165 -17.92 13.28 -5.37
N VAL A 166 -16.67 12.86 -5.54
CA VAL A 166 -15.66 12.76 -4.47
C VAL A 166 -15.40 14.14 -3.86
N ARG A 167 -15.15 15.14 -4.71
CA ARG A 167 -14.95 16.54 -4.32
C ARG A 167 -16.10 17.09 -3.49
N ASP A 168 -17.32 16.98 -4.01
CA ASP A 168 -18.51 17.55 -3.36
C ASP A 168 -18.78 16.84 -2.03
N GLY A 169 -18.64 15.50 -1.98
CA GLY A 169 -18.78 14.74 -0.75
C GLY A 169 -17.72 15.08 0.30
N TYR A 170 -16.48 15.35 -0.13
CA TYR A 170 -15.42 15.78 0.77
C TYR A 170 -15.68 17.20 1.33
N LEU A 171 -16.07 18.14 0.49
CA LEU A 171 -16.35 19.52 0.93
C LEU A 171 -17.55 19.60 1.86
N GLN A 172 -18.58 18.77 1.65
CA GLN A 172 -19.69 18.65 2.58
C GLN A 172 -19.21 18.12 3.95
N TRP A 173 -18.46 17.03 3.95
CA TRP A 173 -17.88 16.47 5.17
C TRP A 173 -17.00 17.50 5.90
N LEU A 174 -16.16 18.22 5.16
CA LEU A 174 -15.27 19.22 5.74
C LEU A 174 -16.07 20.34 6.45
N ALA A 175 -17.13 20.83 5.83
CA ALA A 175 -18.00 21.84 6.44
C ALA A 175 -18.66 21.33 7.74
N GLU A 176 -19.12 20.08 7.74
CA GLU A 176 -19.70 19.43 8.92
C GLU A 176 -18.62 19.24 10.01
N HIS A 177 -17.43 18.84 9.63
CA HIS A 177 -16.28 18.65 10.54
C HIS A 177 -15.84 19.98 11.18
N GLU A 178 -15.67 21.03 10.40
CA GLU A 178 -15.34 22.38 10.91
C GLU A 178 -16.44 22.98 11.78
N ALA A 179 -17.72 22.67 11.51
CA ALA A 179 -18.85 23.11 12.34
C ALA A 179 -18.80 22.50 13.75
N THR A 180 -18.08 21.40 14.00
CA THR A 180 -17.81 20.88 15.34
C THR A 180 -16.79 21.72 16.12
N GLY A 181 -16.18 22.72 15.50
CA GLY A 181 -15.09 23.52 16.06
C GLY A 181 -13.69 22.97 15.77
N ALA A 182 -13.59 21.93 14.97
CA ALA A 182 -12.31 21.38 14.52
C ALA A 182 -11.57 22.41 13.63
N ARG A 183 -10.26 22.49 13.80
CA ARG A 183 -9.41 23.40 13.03
C ARG A 183 -8.25 22.65 12.42
N PHE A 184 -8.00 22.90 11.14
CA PHE A 184 -6.85 22.34 10.43
C PHE A 184 -5.53 22.76 11.09
N GLY A 185 -4.68 21.80 11.37
CA GLY A 185 -3.33 22.03 11.87
C GLY A 185 -2.29 21.96 10.74
N TRP A 186 -2.17 20.79 10.11
CA TRP A 186 -1.27 20.55 8.97
C TRP A 186 -1.63 19.25 8.23
N ALA A 187 -1.06 19.08 7.01
CA ALA A 187 -1.22 17.89 6.19
C ALA A 187 0.12 17.33 5.70
N GLU A 188 0.15 16.03 5.41
CA GLU A 188 1.25 15.28 4.78
C GLU A 188 2.63 15.59 5.41
N ARG A 189 2.66 15.60 6.74
CA ARG A 189 3.87 15.97 7.48
C ARG A 189 4.64 14.75 7.94
N TRP A 190 5.92 14.75 7.62
CA TRP A 190 6.86 13.76 8.14
C TRP A 190 7.08 13.96 9.64
N GLN A 191 6.99 12.86 10.39
CA GLN A 191 7.18 12.80 11.83
C GLN A 191 8.21 11.74 12.19
N GLU A 192 8.96 11.99 13.23
CA GLU A 192 9.96 11.07 13.78
C GLU A 192 9.88 11.07 15.30
N LEU A 193 9.91 9.89 15.89
CA LEU A 193 9.96 9.72 17.35
C LEU A 193 11.06 8.72 17.72
N PRO A 194 12.09 9.13 18.47
CA PRO A 194 13.08 8.20 19.03
C PRO A 194 12.42 7.22 20.01
N LEU A 195 12.69 5.92 19.83
CA LEU A 195 12.17 4.85 20.68
C LEU A 195 13.28 3.85 21.01
N GLY A 196 14.04 4.11 22.07
CA GLY A 196 15.19 3.29 22.41
C GLY A 196 16.30 3.37 21.36
N SER A 197 16.66 2.23 20.76
CA SER A 197 17.69 2.14 19.71
C SER A 197 17.18 2.42 18.30
N ILE A 198 15.87 2.61 18.12
CA ILE A 198 15.25 2.88 16.83
C ILE A 198 14.55 4.24 16.81
N THR A 199 14.22 4.72 15.62
CA THR A 199 13.36 5.88 15.41
C THR A 199 12.10 5.44 14.66
N LEU A 200 10.93 5.66 15.26
CA LEU A 200 9.67 5.53 14.55
C LEU A 200 9.54 6.66 13.55
N VAL A 201 9.09 6.35 12.35
CA VAL A 201 8.98 7.33 11.26
C VAL A 201 7.69 7.15 10.49
N GLY A 202 7.09 8.25 10.07
CA GLY A 202 5.89 8.20 9.23
C GLY A 202 5.47 9.57 8.73
N GLN A 203 4.72 9.55 7.66
CA GLN A 203 4.02 10.72 7.14
C GLN A 203 2.56 10.61 7.56
N ILE A 204 2.09 11.58 8.32
CA ILE A 204 0.70 11.65 8.76
C ILE A 204 -0.07 12.50 7.75
N ASP A 205 -1.18 11.99 7.24
CA ASP A 205 -1.93 12.64 6.16
C ASP A 205 -2.53 13.97 6.61
N ARG A 206 -3.13 14.01 7.81
CA ARG A 206 -3.72 15.22 8.36
C ARG A 206 -3.77 15.20 9.89
N LEU A 207 -3.56 16.37 10.49
CA LEU A 207 -3.77 16.60 11.92
C LEU A 207 -4.60 17.86 12.11
N ASP A 208 -5.66 17.73 12.93
CA ASP A 208 -6.54 18.83 13.33
C ASP A 208 -6.53 19.03 14.85
N GLN A 209 -6.84 20.25 15.27
CA GLN A 209 -7.13 20.60 16.66
C GLN A 209 -8.65 20.61 16.86
N LEU A 210 -9.16 19.84 17.83
CA LEU A 210 -10.57 19.80 18.16
C LEU A 210 -10.97 20.91 19.14
N ALA A 211 -12.28 21.17 19.25
CA ALA A 211 -12.83 22.23 20.10
C ALA A 211 -12.52 22.03 21.59
N ASP A 212 -12.37 20.79 22.04
CA ASP A 212 -11.99 20.44 23.42
C ASP A 212 -10.50 20.54 23.72
N GLY A 213 -9.69 20.95 22.72
CA GLY A 213 -8.26 21.06 22.82
C GLY A 213 -7.50 19.76 22.51
N SER A 214 -8.19 18.65 22.26
CA SER A 214 -7.56 17.41 21.84
C SER A 214 -7.08 17.48 20.39
N THR A 215 -6.13 16.61 20.03
CA THR A 215 -5.59 16.49 18.68
C THR A 215 -6.24 15.32 17.95
N LEU A 216 -6.67 15.52 16.71
CA LEU A 216 -7.18 14.46 15.86
C LEU A 216 -6.21 14.16 14.72
N VAL A 217 -5.63 12.97 14.73
CA VAL A 217 -4.83 12.42 13.63
C VAL A 217 -5.74 11.70 12.65
N MET A 218 -5.60 12.01 11.38
CA MET A 218 -6.42 11.42 10.33
C MET A 218 -5.58 10.80 9.23
N ASP A 219 -6.09 9.69 8.68
CA ASP A 219 -5.54 8.99 7.52
C ASP A 219 -6.66 8.78 6.48
N TYR A 220 -6.40 9.18 5.25
CA TYR A 220 -7.37 9.10 4.17
C TYR A 220 -7.43 7.71 3.54
N LYS A 221 -8.64 7.20 3.30
CA LYS A 221 -8.87 5.90 2.65
C LYS A 221 -9.84 6.03 1.49
N THR A 222 -9.49 5.43 0.35
CA THR A 222 -10.31 5.38 -0.87
C THR A 222 -10.99 4.03 -1.09
N GLU A 223 -10.84 3.12 -0.16
CA GLU A 223 -11.47 1.80 -0.17
C GLU A 223 -12.96 1.82 0.19
N SER A 224 -13.63 0.68 0.18
CA SER A 224 -15.04 0.61 0.62
C SER A 224 -15.17 1.00 2.10
N ILE A 225 -16.26 1.68 2.47
CA ILE A 225 -16.51 2.06 3.87
C ILE A 225 -16.55 0.85 4.82
N GLY A 226 -17.04 -0.30 4.32
CA GLY A 226 -17.06 -1.55 5.12
C GLY A 226 -15.64 -2.04 5.44
N THR A 227 -14.70 -1.90 4.50
CA THR A 227 -13.29 -2.22 4.72
C THR A 227 -12.68 -1.28 5.77
N THR A 228 -12.89 0.03 5.62
CA THR A 228 -12.40 1.03 6.60
C THR A 228 -12.97 0.79 8.00
N GLN A 229 -14.26 0.47 8.10
CA GLN A 229 -14.87 0.11 9.39
C GLN A 229 -14.31 -1.20 9.97
N GLY A 230 -13.90 -2.14 9.11
CA GLY A 230 -13.22 -3.37 9.53
C GLY A 230 -11.89 -3.09 10.22
N ARG A 231 -11.11 -2.11 9.74
CA ARG A 231 -9.80 -1.74 10.29
C ARG A 231 -9.85 -1.38 11.77
N VAL A 232 -10.82 -0.56 12.17
CA VAL A 232 -10.93 -0.11 13.58
C VAL A 232 -11.51 -1.16 14.52
N LYS A 233 -12.10 -2.25 14.00
CA LYS A 233 -12.63 -3.35 14.82
C LYS A 233 -11.53 -4.25 15.37
N THR A 234 -10.42 -4.34 14.67
CA THR A 234 -9.27 -5.16 15.04
C THR A 234 -7.99 -4.31 15.10
N PRO A 235 -7.91 -3.35 16.04
CA PRO A 235 -6.81 -2.37 16.10
C PRO A 235 -5.44 -3.01 16.37
N THR A 236 -5.44 -4.25 16.82
CA THR A 236 -4.22 -5.06 16.96
C THR A 236 -3.79 -5.72 15.65
N GLU A 237 -4.65 -5.78 14.63
CA GLU A 237 -4.33 -6.27 13.29
C GLU A 237 -3.98 -5.12 12.35
N ASP A 238 -4.80 -4.07 12.33
CA ASP A 238 -4.52 -2.83 11.61
C ASP A 238 -3.94 -1.79 12.59
N THR A 239 -2.63 -1.63 12.57
CA THR A 239 -1.91 -0.80 13.53
C THR A 239 -1.58 0.61 13.02
N GLN A 240 -2.06 1.01 11.85
CA GLN A 240 -1.66 2.26 11.21
C GLN A 240 -2.01 3.49 12.07
N LEU A 241 -3.25 3.60 12.55
CA LEU A 241 -3.66 4.73 13.39
C LEU A 241 -2.94 4.73 14.75
N ALA A 242 -2.76 3.56 15.37
CA ALA A 242 -1.99 3.45 16.60
C ALA A 242 -0.51 3.84 16.41
N PHE A 243 0.06 3.51 15.26
CA PHE A 243 1.42 3.91 14.90
C PHE A 243 1.53 5.42 14.69
N TYR A 244 0.55 6.03 14.03
CA TYR A 244 0.51 7.49 13.86
C TYR A 244 0.29 8.20 15.21
N ALA A 245 -0.53 7.63 16.09
CA ALA A 245 -0.67 8.10 17.46
C ALA A 245 0.65 8.01 18.23
N ALA A 246 1.48 6.99 17.99
CA ALA A 246 2.80 6.88 18.60
C ALA A 246 3.77 7.96 18.15
N LEU A 247 3.60 8.53 16.95
CA LEU A 247 4.42 9.64 16.47
C LEU A 247 4.03 10.99 17.11
N GLN A 248 2.91 11.04 17.84
CA GLN A 248 2.40 12.23 18.53
C GLN A 248 2.38 11.97 20.04
N PRO A 249 3.28 12.55 20.83
CA PRO A 249 3.33 12.31 22.27
C PRO A 249 2.26 13.14 23.01
N ASP A 250 0.98 12.88 22.71
CA ASP A 250 -0.18 13.54 23.31
C ASP A 250 -1.17 12.48 23.79
N ASP A 251 -1.53 12.53 25.09
CA ASP A 251 -2.46 11.58 25.69
C ASP A 251 -3.92 12.00 25.55
N THR A 252 -4.18 13.18 25.01
CA THR A 252 -5.53 13.64 24.63
C THR A 252 -5.83 13.41 23.14
N LEU A 253 -4.98 12.65 22.47
CA LEU A 253 -5.04 12.37 21.04
C LEU A 253 -6.20 11.45 20.70
N GLN A 254 -6.87 11.78 19.61
CA GLN A 254 -7.82 10.92 18.89
C GLN A 254 -7.25 10.55 17.52
N ALA A 255 -7.68 9.44 16.93
CA ALA A 255 -7.31 9.07 15.59
C ALA A 255 -8.48 8.50 14.80
N ALA A 256 -8.51 8.76 13.50
CA ALA A 256 -9.59 8.31 12.63
C ALA A 256 -9.09 8.01 11.22
N TYR A 257 -9.75 7.07 10.58
CA TYR A 257 -9.77 7.00 9.13
C TYR A 257 -10.83 7.95 8.57
N VAL A 258 -10.47 8.71 7.54
CA VAL A 258 -11.42 9.49 6.75
C VAL A 258 -11.60 8.77 5.42
N ASN A 259 -12.70 8.05 5.30
CA ASN A 259 -13.03 7.32 4.09
C ASN A 259 -13.62 8.28 3.06
N VAL A 260 -12.89 8.49 1.97
CA VAL A 260 -13.28 9.37 0.86
C VAL A 260 -13.84 8.49 -0.26
N GLY A 261 -15.13 8.24 -0.21
CA GLY A 261 -15.80 7.27 -1.10
C GLY A 261 -16.46 7.90 -2.31
N GLU A 262 -16.39 7.22 -3.45
CA GLU A 262 -17.08 7.63 -4.68
C GLU A 262 -18.61 7.58 -4.56
N LYS A 263 -19.16 6.60 -3.84
CA LYS A 263 -20.61 6.30 -3.83
C LYS A 263 -21.34 6.63 -2.53
N GLY A 264 -20.65 6.97 -1.50
CA GLY A 264 -21.24 7.10 -0.15
C GLY A 264 -20.92 8.40 0.55
N GLY A 265 -20.27 9.34 -0.14
CA GLY A 265 -19.72 10.54 0.47
C GLY A 265 -18.53 10.22 1.38
N THR A 266 -17.99 11.27 1.98
CA THR A 266 -16.86 11.14 2.92
C THR A 266 -17.37 10.84 4.33
N LYS A 267 -16.70 9.93 5.04
CA LYS A 267 -17.09 9.51 6.40
C LYS A 267 -15.89 9.38 7.32
N THR A 268 -16.02 9.86 8.54
CA THR A 268 -15.05 9.63 9.61
C THR A 268 -15.32 8.30 10.31
N VAL A 269 -14.29 7.49 10.50
CA VAL A 269 -14.32 6.24 11.27
C VAL A 269 -13.28 6.36 12.37
N LEU A 270 -13.73 6.70 13.57
CA LEU A 270 -12.89 6.86 14.76
C LEU A 270 -12.33 5.52 15.22
N GLN A 271 -11.08 5.52 15.65
CA GLN A 271 -10.45 4.42 16.36
C GLN A 271 -10.71 4.60 17.86
N PRO A 272 -11.52 3.74 18.49
CA PRO A 272 -11.71 3.77 19.93
C PRO A 272 -10.39 3.52 20.66
N ASP A 273 -10.21 4.13 21.82
CA ASP A 273 -9.12 3.86 22.76
C ASP A 273 -7.72 3.89 22.10
N VAL A 274 -7.52 4.79 21.13
CA VAL A 274 -6.29 4.81 20.33
C VAL A 274 -5.03 5.01 21.16
N VAL A 275 -5.10 5.71 22.30
CA VAL A 275 -3.98 5.93 23.21
C VAL A 275 -3.57 4.60 23.88
N ASP A 276 -4.52 3.82 24.35
CA ASP A 276 -4.25 2.50 24.94
C ASP A 276 -3.67 1.54 23.89
N VAL A 277 -4.24 1.54 22.68
CA VAL A 277 -3.74 0.72 21.56
C VAL A 277 -2.33 1.15 21.15
N ARG A 278 -2.04 2.44 21.15
CA ARG A 278 -0.69 3.00 20.94
C ARG A 278 0.31 2.44 21.94
N ASP A 279 -0.03 2.46 23.21
CA ASP A 279 0.89 2.05 24.29
C ASP A 279 1.17 0.56 24.23
N VAL A 280 0.17 -0.25 23.91
CA VAL A 280 0.35 -1.69 23.60
C VAL A 280 1.25 -1.88 22.38
N LEU A 281 1.03 -1.10 21.31
CA LEU A 281 1.86 -1.13 20.09
C LEU A 281 3.33 -0.81 20.39
N ILE A 282 3.59 0.27 21.12
CA ILE A 282 4.95 0.68 21.51
C ILE A 282 5.66 -0.42 22.30
N THR A 283 4.94 -1.05 23.24
CA THR A 283 5.47 -2.18 24.01
C THR A 283 5.80 -3.36 23.11
N GLY A 284 4.91 -3.69 22.16
CA GLY A 284 5.13 -4.74 21.17
C GLY A 284 6.35 -4.46 20.27
N ILE A 285 6.48 -3.24 19.77
CA ILE A 285 7.63 -2.82 18.96
C ILE A 285 8.94 -3.01 19.72
N ARG A 286 9.01 -2.56 20.97
CA ARG A 286 10.23 -2.74 21.80
C ARG A 286 10.59 -4.20 21.96
N HIS A 287 9.61 -5.03 22.31
CA HIS A 287 9.81 -6.46 22.47
C HIS A 287 10.30 -7.13 21.17
N ASP A 288 9.68 -6.80 20.03
CA ASP A 288 10.07 -7.38 18.75
C ASP A 288 11.48 -6.95 18.33
N MET A 289 11.85 -5.69 18.56
CA MET A 289 13.21 -5.21 18.29
C MET A 289 14.26 -5.90 19.19
N GLU A 290 13.96 -6.11 20.47
CA GLU A 290 14.82 -6.88 21.38
C GLU A 290 14.99 -8.33 20.91
N ARG A 291 13.93 -8.98 20.46
CA ARG A 291 13.99 -10.34 19.91
C ARG A 291 14.89 -10.42 18.67
N ILE A 292 14.73 -9.48 17.73
CA ILE A 292 15.56 -9.43 16.52
C ILE A 292 17.03 -9.23 16.89
N THR A 293 17.32 -8.27 17.77
CA THR A 293 18.68 -7.96 18.23
C THR A 293 19.33 -9.14 18.98
N SER A 294 18.51 -9.91 19.71
CA SER A 294 18.95 -11.12 20.42
C SER A 294 19.08 -12.34 19.51
N GLY A 295 18.91 -12.21 18.20
CA GLY A 295 19.10 -13.28 17.23
C GLY A 295 17.92 -14.24 17.09
N ALA A 296 16.71 -13.80 17.42
CA ALA A 296 15.51 -14.61 17.19
C ALA A 296 15.37 -14.95 15.70
N ALA A 297 14.94 -16.17 15.41
CA ALA A 297 14.71 -16.62 14.05
C ALA A 297 13.54 -15.85 13.40
N MET A 298 13.78 -15.32 12.23
CA MET A 298 12.79 -14.61 11.41
C MET A 298 12.25 -15.57 10.35
N ALA A 299 11.30 -16.40 10.76
CA ALA A 299 10.71 -17.43 9.91
C ALA A 299 9.69 -16.82 8.93
N ALA A 300 9.60 -17.44 7.75
CA ALA A 300 8.53 -17.10 6.81
C ALA A 300 7.18 -17.60 7.33
N ALA A 301 6.16 -16.75 7.29
CA ALA A 301 4.79 -17.14 7.53
C ALA A 301 4.22 -17.76 6.24
N VAL A 302 4.32 -19.07 6.13
CA VAL A 302 3.74 -19.83 5.01
C VAL A 302 2.31 -20.20 5.38
N ARG A 303 1.32 -19.66 4.66
CA ARG A 303 -0.03 -20.21 4.70
C ARG A 303 0.01 -21.52 3.92
N LEU A 304 -0.19 -22.63 4.61
CA LEU A 304 -0.51 -23.88 3.92
C LEU A 304 -1.79 -23.61 3.15
N ALA A 305 -1.74 -23.73 1.82
CA ALA A 305 -2.95 -23.70 1.02
C ALA A 305 -3.88 -24.80 1.59
N GLU A 306 -5.10 -24.40 1.94
CA GLU A 306 -6.13 -25.37 2.27
C GLU A 306 -6.23 -26.30 1.08
N THR A 307 -5.89 -27.58 1.27
CA THR A 307 -6.12 -28.61 0.26
C THR A 307 -7.60 -28.57 -0.07
N PRO A 308 -8.01 -28.39 -1.35
CA PRO A 308 -9.41 -28.52 -1.69
C PRO A 308 -9.85 -29.92 -1.24
N GLU A 309 -10.84 -29.99 -0.40
CA GLU A 309 -11.48 -31.25 -0.09
C GLU A 309 -11.96 -31.87 -1.40
N MET A 310 -11.45 -33.10 -1.72
CA MET A 310 -11.88 -33.90 -2.87
C MET A 310 -13.29 -34.43 -2.65
#